data_36b22b8043d0cc686b5f0db1441a7396
#
_entry.id   36b22b8043d0cc686b5f0db1441a7396
#
_cell.length_a   1.000
_cell.length_b   1.000
_cell.length_c   1.000
_cell.angle_alpha   90.00
_cell.angle_beta   90.00
_cell.angle_gamma   90.00
#
_symmetry.space_group_name_H-M   'P 1'
#
loop_
_entity.id
_entity.type
_entity.pdbx_description
1 polymer ?
#
loop_
_entity_poly.entity_id
_entity_poly.type
_entity_poly.pdbx_seq_one_letter_code
_entity_poly.pdbx_strand_id
1 'polypeptide(L)'
;MASSIQEIKERLDIVDFIRSYIPLQPAGKNFKALCPFHKEKTPSFMVSPERQMWHCFGCGEGGDIFKFLMKYENLEFYEALKILAERAGVELKRISPAEYKQFGILYEINQSAKDFFKKQLEKSPEVLNYLLSRGLKKDTIEEFELGFAPLTQTNTDSLIVYLVKLGYDIKDIERAGLVFKTERGNYVERFRERIIFPIYNHFGKVVGFSGRILSQTQIDADNKQINADISVNQRSSQRESAFAASAAKYINSPETPIFNKSRILYGFHKTKKYILEQKSAVLVEGQMDFLMAYQDGIKNVVATSGTALTLDHLKTLRRVSEELILCFDNDEAGLNAAERAINLATASDFNLKILMLKDFKDPAEMVQKSPGALAEQINKAKPIMEFYFDRYLKNTDLHRLDADKRGPNTNKRGNIFEFKKNVRIVLAKIKNLASAVERHYWLKELSLRTKIEEKVLAEEMDQIKTISNFQFPISNSNTNQLINQSTNQLFSRRELIAQRLISLVNIKKDFQAQINEYANYLPLDYLMIFKNTTEGIKLNDERLINLLNIIQLRSSLESSVLDEEKIKQEFLELLRQLKIEYLKERRQELRSLIREAEEIGDEIKLSSVLKEFNEVSKSIQEVKTSDL
;
A
#
# COMPACT_ATOMS: atom_id res chain seq x y z
N MET A 1 -20.96 27.98 16.24
CA MET A 1 -20.21 28.33 15.01
C MET A 1 -19.98 27.03 14.25
N ALA A 2 -20.36 26.98 12.97
CA ALA A 2 -20.07 25.81 12.14
C ALA A 2 -18.56 25.55 12.11
N SER A 3 -18.13 24.30 12.12
CA SER A 3 -16.71 23.96 11.96
C SER A 3 -16.25 24.37 10.56
N SER A 4 -14.96 24.71 10.38
CA SER A 4 -14.40 25.06 9.05
C SER A 4 -14.70 23.95 8.01
N ILE A 5 -14.81 22.71 8.46
CA ILE A 5 -15.22 21.55 7.64
C ILE A 5 -16.66 21.71 7.14
N GLN A 6 -17.55 22.09 8.02
CA GLN A 6 -18.96 22.28 7.69
C GLN A 6 -19.13 23.46 6.72
N GLU A 7 -18.43 24.56 6.96
CA GLU A 7 -18.45 25.74 6.09
C GLU A 7 -17.89 25.42 4.69
N ILE A 8 -16.84 24.62 4.60
CA ILE A 8 -16.31 24.13 3.31
C ILE A 8 -17.34 23.26 2.57
N LYS A 9 -18.01 22.33 3.28
CA LYS A 9 -19.05 21.49 2.70
C LYS A 9 -20.27 22.29 2.20
N GLU A 10 -20.61 23.36 2.86
CA GLU A 10 -21.72 24.25 2.47
C GLU A 10 -21.37 25.12 1.25
N ARG A 11 -20.10 25.48 1.06
CA ARG A 11 -19.65 26.33 -0.05
C ARG A 11 -19.27 25.56 -1.31
N LEU A 12 -18.91 24.27 -1.20
CA LEU A 12 -18.47 23.45 -2.33
C LEU A 12 -19.54 22.39 -2.63
N ASP A 13 -20.22 22.55 -3.76
CA ASP A 13 -21.09 21.49 -4.28
C ASP A 13 -20.26 20.29 -4.75
N ILE A 14 -20.65 19.09 -4.32
CA ILE A 14 -19.92 17.85 -4.60
C ILE A 14 -19.91 17.51 -6.09
N VAL A 15 -20.96 17.82 -6.84
CA VAL A 15 -21.06 17.51 -8.27
C VAL A 15 -20.08 18.39 -9.05
N ASP A 16 -20.09 19.70 -8.78
CA ASP A 16 -19.18 20.63 -9.44
C ASP A 16 -17.72 20.37 -9.06
N PHE A 17 -17.49 20.03 -7.80
CA PHE A 17 -16.17 19.64 -7.32
C PHE A 17 -15.67 18.40 -8.05
N ILE A 18 -16.42 17.30 -8.06
CA ILE A 18 -15.99 16.05 -8.70
C ILE A 18 -15.90 16.21 -10.23
N ARG A 19 -16.78 17.02 -10.86
CA ARG A 19 -16.73 17.31 -12.29
C ARG A 19 -15.41 17.98 -12.71
N SER A 20 -14.76 18.71 -11.81
CA SER A 20 -13.44 19.27 -12.08
C SER A 20 -12.31 18.23 -12.17
N TYR A 21 -12.58 16.98 -11.79
CA TYR A 21 -11.63 15.86 -11.82
C TYR A 21 -11.98 14.78 -12.84
N ILE A 22 -13.28 14.46 -12.98
CA ILE A 22 -13.76 13.38 -13.86
C ILE A 22 -15.06 13.83 -14.58
N PRO A 23 -15.29 13.39 -15.82
CA PRO A 23 -16.53 13.70 -16.55
C PRO A 23 -17.72 13.00 -15.88
N LEU A 24 -18.73 13.76 -15.45
CA LEU A 24 -19.98 13.28 -14.87
C LEU A 24 -21.11 13.34 -15.89
N GLN A 25 -21.85 12.23 -16.05
CA GLN A 25 -23.05 12.13 -16.87
C GLN A 25 -24.32 12.14 -15.98
N PRO A 26 -25.41 12.82 -16.37
CA PRO A 26 -26.67 12.77 -15.66
C PRO A 26 -27.21 11.33 -15.56
N ALA A 27 -27.79 10.99 -14.43
CA ALA A 27 -28.44 9.70 -14.15
C ALA A 27 -29.66 9.91 -13.21
N GLY A 28 -30.78 10.35 -13.78
CA GLY A 28 -31.95 10.77 -13.02
C GLY A 28 -31.66 12.00 -12.16
N LYS A 29 -31.89 11.90 -10.84
CA LYS A 29 -31.58 12.96 -9.86
C LYS A 29 -30.09 13.00 -9.47
N ASN A 30 -29.30 12.02 -9.91
CA ASN A 30 -27.89 11.86 -9.56
C ASN A 30 -27.00 11.98 -10.81
N PHE A 31 -25.69 11.84 -10.61
CA PHE A 31 -24.70 11.80 -11.69
C PHE A 31 -23.93 10.50 -11.60
N LYS A 32 -23.47 9.99 -12.76
CA LYS A 32 -22.66 8.77 -12.85
C LYS A 32 -21.38 8.98 -13.66
N ALA A 33 -20.36 8.19 -13.38
CA ALA A 33 -19.11 8.14 -14.13
C ALA A 33 -18.48 6.76 -14.08
N LEU A 34 -17.46 6.53 -14.91
CA LEU A 34 -16.49 5.47 -14.65
C LEU A 34 -15.71 5.80 -13.38
N CYS A 35 -15.50 4.81 -12.54
CA CYS A 35 -14.84 5.02 -11.26
C CYS A 35 -13.35 5.38 -11.45
N PRO A 36 -12.85 6.46 -10.82
CA PRO A 36 -11.45 6.82 -10.90
C PRO A 36 -10.57 5.94 -9.99
N PHE A 37 -11.16 5.06 -9.17
CA PHE A 37 -10.45 4.30 -8.15
C PHE A 37 -10.25 2.84 -8.49
N HIS A 38 -10.95 2.32 -9.52
CA HIS A 38 -10.76 0.97 -10.06
C HIS A 38 -11.09 0.93 -11.56
N LYS A 39 -10.58 -0.06 -12.26
CA LYS A 39 -10.80 -0.22 -13.70
C LYS A 39 -12.16 -0.90 -13.96
N GLU A 40 -13.02 -0.23 -14.74
CA GLU A 40 -14.33 -0.76 -15.12
C GLU A 40 -14.71 -0.31 -16.54
N LYS A 41 -15.63 -1.04 -17.17
CA LYS A 41 -16.16 -0.70 -18.50
C LYS A 41 -17.53 -0.04 -18.42
N THR A 42 -18.27 -0.27 -17.36
CA THR A 42 -19.63 0.25 -17.13
C THR A 42 -19.61 1.21 -15.95
N PRO A 43 -20.21 2.42 -16.07
CA PRO A 43 -20.21 3.41 -14.99
C PRO A 43 -20.90 2.90 -13.72
N SER A 44 -20.15 2.77 -12.63
CA SER A 44 -20.65 2.40 -11.30
C SER A 44 -20.40 3.45 -10.22
N PHE A 45 -19.72 4.54 -10.56
CA PHE A 45 -19.46 5.67 -9.66
C PHE A 45 -20.64 6.64 -9.70
N MET A 46 -21.29 6.84 -8.55
CA MET A 46 -22.47 7.70 -8.40
C MET A 46 -22.15 8.90 -7.52
N VAL A 47 -22.73 10.05 -7.88
CA VAL A 47 -22.67 11.30 -7.10
C VAL A 47 -24.08 11.80 -6.86
N SER A 48 -24.44 12.05 -5.62
CA SER A 48 -25.75 12.60 -5.23
C SER A 48 -25.60 14.06 -4.82
N PRO A 49 -26.19 15.01 -5.57
CA PRO A 49 -26.20 16.41 -5.17
C PRO A 49 -27.05 16.65 -3.91
N GLU A 50 -28.16 15.91 -3.75
CA GLU A 50 -29.05 16.05 -2.60
C GLU A 50 -28.38 15.61 -1.28
N ARG A 51 -27.58 14.53 -1.33
CA ARG A 51 -26.89 13.98 -0.15
C ARG A 51 -25.48 14.51 0.03
N GLN A 52 -24.95 15.26 -0.92
CA GLN A 52 -23.57 15.74 -0.95
C GLN A 52 -22.54 14.61 -0.71
N MET A 53 -22.78 13.46 -1.38
CA MET A 53 -21.93 12.27 -1.26
C MET A 53 -21.77 11.55 -2.60
N TRP A 54 -20.72 10.76 -2.69
CA TRP A 54 -20.47 9.84 -3.79
C TRP A 54 -20.32 8.40 -3.28
N HIS A 55 -20.59 7.44 -4.15
CA HIS A 55 -20.36 6.02 -3.90
C HIS A 55 -20.12 5.26 -5.20
N CYS A 56 -19.14 4.35 -5.19
CA CYS A 56 -18.89 3.44 -6.30
C CYS A 56 -19.39 2.04 -5.97
N PHE A 57 -20.36 1.55 -6.73
CA PHE A 57 -20.94 0.21 -6.53
C PHE A 57 -20.07 -0.92 -7.08
N GLY A 58 -19.02 -0.61 -7.85
CA GLY A 58 -18.03 -1.59 -8.32
C GLY A 58 -16.99 -1.95 -7.27
N CYS A 59 -16.42 -0.95 -6.58
CA CYS A 59 -15.37 -1.17 -5.58
C CYS A 59 -15.82 -0.92 -4.12
N GLY A 60 -17.08 -0.51 -3.88
CA GLY A 60 -17.61 -0.28 -2.54
C GLY A 60 -17.17 1.02 -1.86
N GLU A 61 -16.35 1.83 -2.52
CA GLU A 61 -15.83 3.08 -1.97
C GLU A 61 -16.85 4.20 -2.06
N GLY A 62 -16.90 5.07 -1.04
CA GLY A 62 -17.81 6.21 -1.02
C GLY A 62 -17.50 7.19 0.10
N GLY A 63 -18.10 8.38 0.03
CA GLY A 63 -17.90 9.43 1.01
C GLY A 63 -18.30 10.82 0.50
N ASP A 64 -17.82 11.85 1.18
CA ASP A 64 -18.00 13.26 0.84
C ASP A 64 -16.84 13.80 -0.04
N ILE A 65 -16.79 15.12 -0.23
CA ILE A 65 -15.72 15.79 -1.00
C ILE A 65 -14.33 15.58 -0.39
N PHE A 66 -14.22 15.49 0.94
CA PHE A 66 -12.95 15.26 1.63
C PHE A 66 -12.43 13.87 1.30
N LYS A 67 -13.26 12.83 1.47
CA LYS A 67 -12.87 11.46 1.17
C LYS A 67 -12.59 11.25 -0.31
N PHE A 68 -13.33 11.93 -1.21
CA PHE A 68 -13.02 11.92 -2.64
C PHE A 68 -11.62 12.50 -2.88
N LEU A 69 -11.34 13.70 -2.40
CA LEU A 69 -10.06 14.36 -2.63
C LEU A 69 -8.90 13.60 -2.01
N MET A 70 -9.04 13.14 -0.76
CA MET A 70 -8.05 12.30 -0.08
C MET A 70 -7.68 11.08 -0.91
N LYS A 71 -8.70 10.40 -1.46
CA LYS A 71 -8.50 9.19 -2.25
C LYS A 71 -8.03 9.48 -3.68
N TYR A 72 -8.56 10.52 -4.29
CA TYR A 72 -8.22 10.90 -5.66
C TYR A 72 -6.79 11.46 -5.75
N GLU A 73 -6.41 12.35 -4.84
CA GLU A 73 -5.08 12.96 -4.78
C GLU A 73 -4.09 12.18 -3.89
N ASN A 74 -4.53 11.06 -3.27
CA ASN A 74 -3.74 10.27 -2.32
C ASN A 74 -3.19 11.11 -1.15
N LEU A 75 -4.06 11.95 -0.57
CA LEU A 75 -3.73 12.92 0.47
C LEU A 75 -4.19 12.43 1.85
N GLU A 76 -3.53 12.92 2.90
CA GLU A 76 -4.05 12.83 4.25
C GLU A 76 -5.12 13.91 4.49
N PHE A 77 -5.94 13.72 5.53
CA PHE A 77 -7.11 14.59 5.79
C PHE A 77 -6.74 16.08 5.87
N TYR A 78 -5.64 16.43 6.57
CA TYR A 78 -5.22 17.82 6.72
C TYR A 78 -4.82 18.47 5.39
N GLU A 79 -4.22 17.71 4.51
CA GLU A 79 -3.85 18.16 3.17
C GLU A 79 -5.08 18.45 2.32
N ALA A 80 -6.05 17.53 2.35
CA ALA A 80 -7.34 17.70 1.69
C ALA A 80 -8.10 18.92 2.26
N LEU A 81 -8.10 19.10 3.58
CA LEU A 81 -8.71 20.24 4.25
C LEU A 81 -8.14 21.57 3.74
N LYS A 82 -6.83 21.68 3.60
CA LYS A 82 -6.17 22.89 3.12
C LYS A 82 -6.57 23.23 1.68
N ILE A 83 -6.56 22.24 0.79
CA ILE A 83 -6.96 22.43 -0.62
C ILE A 83 -8.43 22.84 -0.72
N LEU A 84 -9.30 22.14 0.02
CA LEU A 84 -10.73 22.43 -0.01
C LEU A 84 -11.05 23.79 0.58
N ALA A 85 -10.36 24.21 1.65
CA ALA A 85 -10.51 25.52 2.24
C ALA A 85 -10.10 26.64 1.27
N GLU A 86 -8.98 26.47 0.57
CA GLU A 86 -8.52 27.41 -0.46
C GLU A 86 -9.54 27.52 -1.60
N ARG A 87 -10.06 26.40 -2.08
CA ARG A 87 -11.11 26.37 -3.14
C ARG A 87 -12.45 26.96 -2.67
N ALA A 88 -12.80 26.78 -1.39
CA ALA A 88 -14.02 27.30 -0.81
C ALA A 88 -13.90 28.80 -0.43
N GLY A 89 -12.70 29.39 -0.52
CA GLY A 89 -12.45 30.73 0.00
C GLY A 89 -12.67 30.82 1.54
N VAL A 90 -12.45 29.72 2.25
CA VAL A 90 -12.54 29.63 3.70
C VAL A 90 -11.16 29.86 4.29
N GLU A 91 -10.97 30.98 4.98
CA GLU A 91 -9.76 31.22 5.73
C GLU A 91 -9.69 30.24 6.92
N LEU A 92 -8.73 29.32 6.88
CA LEU A 92 -8.44 28.41 8.00
C LEU A 92 -7.83 29.19 9.20
N LYS A 93 -8.38 30.37 9.51
CA LYS A 93 -7.92 31.24 10.61
C LYS A 93 -8.08 30.60 11.98
N ARG A 94 -8.94 29.60 12.11
CA ARG A 94 -9.12 28.79 13.32
C ARG A 94 -9.57 27.38 12.91
N ILE A 95 -8.62 26.52 12.59
CA ILE A 95 -8.81 25.09 12.83
C ILE A 95 -9.38 24.98 14.23
N SER A 96 -10.45 24.24 14.45
CA SER A 96 -10.96 24.11 15.81
C SER A 96 -9.82 23.68 16.73
N PRO A 97 -9.75 24.17 17.98
CA PRO A 97 -8.69 23.76 18.91
C PRO A 97 -8.54 22.23 18.98
N ALA A 98 -9.63 21.48 18.75
CA ALA A 98 -9.62 20.02 18.70
C ALA A 98 -8.92 19.49 17.44
N GLU A 99 -9.19 20.02 16.26
CA GLU A 99 -8.56 19.59 14.99
C GLU A 99 -7.08 20.01 14.91
N TYR A 100 -6.75 21.22 15.39
CA TYR A 100 -5.37 21.66 15.52
C TYR A 100 -4.60 20.73 16.47
N LYS A 101 -5.16 20.41 17.64
CA LYS A 101 -4.58 19.47 18.58
C LYS A 101 -4.48 18.06 18.00
N GLN A 102 -5.35 17.69 17.08
CA GLN A 102 -5.35 16.36 16.46
C GLN A 102 -4.26 16.21 15.40
N PHE A 103 -4.03 17.20 14.53
CA PHE A 103 -3.14 17.08 13.37
C PHE A 103 -2.08 18.18 13.28
N GLY A 104 -2.44 19.45 13.50
CA GLY A 104 -1.57 20.59 13.32
C GLY A 104 -0.33 20.55 14.23
N ILE A 105 -0.53 20.18 15.48
CA ILE A 105 0.54 20.05 16.48
C ILE A 105 1.61 19.02 16.06
N LEU A 106 1.21 17.93 15.36
CA LEU A 106 2.14 16.89 14.95
C LEU A 106 3.12 17.37 13.87
N TYR A 107 2.65 18.25 12.96
CA TYR A 107 3.53 18.87 11.97
C TYR A 107 4.55 19.82 12.62
N GLU A 108 4.13 20.58 13.63
CA GLU A 108 5.02 21.48 14.36
C GLU A 108 6.06 20.73 15.19
N ILE A 109 5.64 19.67 15.86
CA ILE A 109 6.53 18.76 16.60
C ILE A 109 7.58 18.17 15.65
N ASN A 110 7.16 17.62 14.49
CA ASN A 110 8.08 17.05 13.53
C ASN A 110 9.02 18.09 12.91
N GLN A 111 8.53 19.30 12.64
CA GLN A 111 9.38 20.40 12.18
C GLN A 111 10.45 20.75 13.23
N SER A 112 10.05 20.92 14.50
CA SER A 112 10.97 21.21 15.61
C SER A 112 11.97 20.07 15.84
N ALA A 113 11.53 18.81 15.70
CA ALA A 113 12.42 17.64 15.80
C ALA A 113 13.44 17.61 14.65
N LYS A 114 13.04 17.94 13.41
CA LYS A 114 13.94 18.05 12.26
C LYS A 114 15.01 19.11 12.53
N ASP A 115 14.61 20.29 13.01
CA ASP A 115 15.54 21.40 13.31
C ASP A 115 16.51 21.02 14.43
N PHE A 116 16.05 20.26 15.43
CA PHE A 116 16.91 19.68 16.45
C PHE A 116 17.95 18.73 15.86
N PHE A 117 17.52 17.74 15.08
CA PHE A 117 18.43 16.75 14.50
C PHE A 117 19.44 17.38 13.53
N LYS A 118 19.04 18.38 12.75
CA LYS A 118 19.95 19.15 11.89
C LYS A 118 21.05 19.84 12.71
N LYS A 119 20.68 20.52 13.79
CA LYS A 119 21.64 21.17 14.72
C LYS A 119 22.59 20.15 15.38
N GLN A 120 22.09 18.94 15.67
CA GLN A 120 22.95 17.89 16.25
C GLN A 120 23.96 17.37 15.21
N LEU A 121 23.59 17.26 13.92
CA LEU A 121 24.53 16.90 12.85
C LEU A 121 25.62 17.97 12.69
N GLU A 122 25.28 19.25 12.76
CA GLU A 122 26.24 20.37 12.70
C GLU A 122 27.27 20.31 13.84
N LYS A 123 26.86 19.77 15.01
CA LYS A 123 27.72 19.59 16.20
C LYS A 123 28.53 18.28 16.19
N SER A 124 28.33 17.43 15.18
CA SER A 124 28.94 16.08 15.10
C SER A 124 29.78 15.95 13.82
N PRO A 125 31.02 16.51 13.79
CA PRO A 125 31.88 16.48 12.61
C PRO A 125 32.18 15.06 12.13
N GLU A 126 32.30 14.08 13.03
CA GLU A 126 32.52 12.69 12.72
C GLU A 126 31.39 12.07 11.88
N VAL A 127 30.13 12.42 12.21
CA VAL A 127 28.95 11.96 11.46
C VAL A 127 28.87 12.63 10.10
N LEU A 128 29.19 13.92 10.03
CA LEU A 128 29.25 14.67 8.78
C LEU A 128 30.34 14.08 7.86
N ASN A 129 31.53 13.81 8.39
CA ASN A 129 32.62 13.20 7.65
C ASN A 129 32.25 11.80 7.13
N TYR A 130 31.53 11.01 7.94
CA TYR A 130 30.98 9.73 7.50
C TYR A 130 30.04 9.90 6.30
N LEU A 131 29.12 10.87 6.31
CA LEU A 131 28.23 11.12 5.17
C LEU A 131 29.00 11.54 3.91
N LEU A 132 30.04 12.35 4.08
CA LEU A 132 30.92 12.76 2.98
C LEU A 132 31.74 11.58 2.44
N SER A 133 32.27 10.70 3.29
CA SER A 133 33.00 9.49 2.89
C SER A 133 32.08 8.50 2.13
N ARG A 134 30.79 8.51 2.44
CA ARG A 134 29.77 7.76 1.69
C ARG A 134 29.39 8.39 0.34
N GLY A 135 30.06 9.47 -0.06
CA GLY A 135 29.90 10.14 -1.35
C GLY A 135 28.84 11.24 -1.40
N LEU A 136 28.17 11.56 -0.28
CA LEU A 136 27.22 12.66 -0.26
C LEU A 136 27.94 14.01 -0.31
N LYS A 137 27.39 14.98 -1.08
CA LYS A 137 27.85 16.36 -1.10
C LYS A 137 27.21 17.16 0.01
N LYS A 138 27.91 18.19 0.52
CA LYS A 138 27.36 19.10 1.56
C LYS A 138 26.05 19.72 1.14
N ASP A 139 25.96 20.22 -0.10
CA ASP A 139 24.76 20.82 -0.64
C ASP A 139 23.55 19.85 -0.60
N THR A 140 23.78 18.56 -0.88
CA THR A 140 22.74 17.54 -0.80
C THR A 140 22.30 17.28 0.64
N ILE A 141 23.26 17.22 1.57
CA ILE A 141 22.99 17.07 3.01
C ILE A 141 22.12 18.23 3.51
N GLU A 142 22.46 19.46 3.12
CA GLU A 142 21.73 20.67 3.48
C GLU A 142 20.37 20.75 2.79
N GLU A 143 20.31 20.46 1.49
CA GLU A 143 19.08 20.50 0.69
C GLU A 143 18.01 19.54 1.21
N PHE A 144 18.40 18.35 1.66
CA PHE A 144 17.48 17.33 2.22
C PHE A 144 17.43 17.38 3.75
N GLU A 145 18.07 18.38 4.36
CA GLU A 145 18.00 18.67 5.80
C GLU A 145 18.30 17.44 6.66
N LEU A 146 19.35 16.68 6.28
CA LEU A 146 19.77 15.52 7.04
C LEU A 146 20.15 15.92 8.46
N GLY A 147 19.95 14.99 9.41
CA GLY A 147 20.23 15.24 10.80
C GLY A 147 20.93 14.06 11.48
N PHE A 148 21.18 14.24 12.78
CA PHE A 148 21.71 13.21 13.64
C PHE A 148 20.96 13.16 14.96
N ALA A 149 20.62 11.96 15.41
CA ALA A 149 20.07 11.68 16.74
C ALA A 149 21.20 11.09 17.60
N PRO A 150 21.81 11.87 18.51
CA PRO A 150 22.90 11.39 19.35
C PRO A 150 22.42 10.40 20.41
N LEU A 151 23.35 9.63 20.99
CA LEU A 151 23.11 8.94 22.24
C LEU A 151 23.18 9.95 23.38
N THR A 152 22.04 10.28 23.95
CA THR A 152 22.00 11.22 25.08
C THR A 152 22.35 10.50 26.38
N GLN A 153 23.56 10.74 26.87
CA GLN A 153 23.98 10.28 28.21
C GLN A 153 23.52 11.23 29.32
N THR A 154 23.16 12.46 28.99
CA THR A 154 22.69 13.50 29.92
C THR A 154 21.30 13.99 29.52
N ASN A 155 20.46 14.28 30.53
CA ASN A 155 19.08 14.75 30.30
C ASN A 155 18.99 16.13 29.60
N THR A 156 20.09 16.86 29.41
CA THR A 156 20.07 18.24 28.92
C THR A 156 19.98 18.37 27.41
N ASP A 157 20.50 17.39 26.66
CA ASP A 157 20.59 17.43 25.18
C ASP A 157 19.66 16.43 24.48
N SER A 158 18.63 15.95 25.18
CA SER A 158 17.67 15.02 24.63
C SER A 158 16.59 15.72 23.79
N LEU A 159 16.10 15.05 22.74
CA LEU A 159 14.97 15.52 21.93
C LEU A 159 13.73 15.75 22.80
N ILE A 160 13.46 14.85 23.77
CA ILE A 160 12.32 14.96 24.68
C ILE A 160 12.40 16.29 25.43
N VAL A 161 13.55 16.58 26.06
CA VAL A 161 13.74 17.81 26.84
C VAL A 161 13.62 19.05 25.94
N TYR A 162 14.18 18.99 24.74
CA TYR A 162 14.07 20.09 23.77
C TYR A 162 12.61 20.38 23.40
N LEU A 163 11.83 19.35 23.04
CA LEU A 163 10.43 19.53 22.64
C LEU A 163 9.54 19.96 23.81
N VAL A 164 9.75 19.40 25.01
CA VAL A 164 9.01 19.82 26.23
C VAL A 164 9.31 21.26 26.61
N LYS A 165 10.57 21.72 26.46
CA LYS A 165 10.94 23.15 26.66
C LYS A 165 10.24 24.08 25.67
N LEU A 166 9.91 23.61 24.46
CA LEU A 166 9.10 24.35 23.48
C LEU A 166 7.61 24.35 23.82
N GLY A 167 7.18 23.64 24.89
CA GLY A 167 5.79 23.60 25.36
C GLY A 167 4.96 22.47 24.79
N TYR A 168 5.56 21.49 24.09
CA TYR A 168 4.82 20.33 23.57
C TYR A 168 4.55 19.29 24.66
N ASP A 169 3.32 18.74 24.65
CA ASP A 169 2.93 17.66 25.55
C ASP A 169 3.61 16.34 25.13
N ILE A 170 4.07 15.55 26.11
CA ILE A 170 4.77 14.28 25.85
C ILE A 170 3.91 13.27 25.11
N LYS A 171 2.57 13.29 25.28
CA LYS A 171 1.63 12.43 24.56
C LYS A 171 1.52 12.83 23.07
N ASP A 172 1.62 14.12 22.76
CA ASP A 172 1.64 14.57 21.38
C ASP A 172 2.98 14.25 20.71
N ILE A 173 4.10 14.28 21.45
CA ILE A 173 5.41 13.82 20.99
C ILE A 173 5.39 12.31 20.71
N GLU A 174 4.71 11.50 21.54
CA GLU A 174 4.49 10.08 21.32
C GLU A 174 3.61 9.85 20.07
N ARG A 175 2.52 10.60 19.91
CA ARG A 175 1.64 10.55 18.72
C ARG A 175 2.36 10.92 17.42
N ALA A 176 3.36 11.83 17.48
CA ALA A 176 4.24 12.15 16.36
C ALA A 176 5.23 11.02 16.03
N GLY A 177 5.30 9.97 16.86
CA GLY A 177 6.14 8.80 16.64
C GLY A 177 7.63 9.02 16.94
N LEU A 178 7.97 10.04 17.72
CA LEU A 178 9.34 10.39 18.11
C LEU A 178 9.80 9.70 19.38
N VAL A 179 8.86 9.34 20.23
CA VAL A 179 9.09 8.62 21.48
C VAL A 179 8.11 7.46 21.61
N PHE A 180 8.39 6.54 22.51
CA PHE A 180 7.47 5.47 22.89
C PHE A 180 7.54 5.23 24.40
N LYS A 181 6.43 4.76 24.97
CA LYS A 181 6.35 4.43 26.38
C LYS A 181 6.82 3.00 26.62
N THR A 182 7.75 2.81 27.54
CA THR A 182 8.23 1.47 27.94
C THR A 182 7.22 0.80 28.88
N GLU A 183 7.34 -0.51 29.10
CA GLU A 183 6.54 -1.27 30.07
C GLU A 183 6.63 -0.70 31.51
N ARG A 184 7.76 -0.09 31.85
CA ARG A 184 7.98 0.57 33.15
C ARG A 184 7.37 1.97 33.23
N GLY A 185 6.68 2.42 32.17
CA GLY A 185 6.00 3.73 32.13
C GLY A 185 6.87 4.91 31.71
N ASN A 186 8.16 4.73 31.46
CA ASN A 186 9.08 5.80 31.05
C ASN A 186 8.97 6.05 29.52
N TYR A 187 9.13 7.30 29.11
CA TYR A 187 9.25 7.67 27.70
C TYR A 187 10.70 7.58 27.23
N VAL A 188 10.90 6.98 26.06
CA VAL A 188 12.21 6.77 25.45
C VAL A 188 12.18 7.27 24.00
N GLU A 189 13.25 7.96 23.59
CA GLU A 189 13.42 8.42 22.22
C GLU A 189 13.54 7.24 21.26
N ARG A 190 12.83 7.33 20.12
CA ARG A 190 12.83 6.31 19.10
C ARG A 190 14.14 6.24 18.33
N PHE A 191 14.71 7.40 18.04
CA PHE A 191 15.95 7.52 17.27
C PHE A 191 17.10 7.84 18.22
N ARG A 192 18.12 6.98 18.23
CA ARG A 192 19.34 7.11 19.04
C ARG A 192 20.52 6.58 18.24
N GLU A 193 21.64 7.28 18.22
CA GLU A 193 22.83 6.96 17.42
C GLU A 193 22.50 6.69 15.95
N ARG A 194 21.67 7.60 15.36
CA ARG A 194 21.20 7.43 13.99
C ARG A 194 21.32 8.68 13.18
N ILE A 195 21.79 8.53 11.95
CA ILE A 195 21.64 9.55 10.91
C ILE A 195 20.15 9.62 10.58
N ILE A 196 19.62 10.82 10.55
CA ILE A 196 18.19 11.08 10.36
C ILE A 196 17.93 11.63 8.96
N PHE A 197 17.00 11.00 8.28
CA PHE A 197 16.46 11.39 6.98
C PHE A 197 15.02 11.85 7.19
N PRO A 198 14.74 13.16 7.11
CA PRO A 198 13.37 13.66 7.23
C PRO A 198 12.51 13.16 6.07
N ILE A 199 11.28 12.76 6.38
CA ILE A 199 10.29 12.32 5.40
C ILE A 199 9.25 13.41 5.24
N TYR A 200 9.00 13.83 4.00
CA TYR A 200 8.11 14.92 3.66
C TYR A 200 6.88 14.41 2.92
N ASN A 201 5.74 15.04 3.15
CA ASN A 201 4.57 14.87 2.31
C ASN A 201 4.70 15.65 0.97
N HIS A 202 3.68 15.57 0.11
CA HIS A 202 3.66 16.23 -1.20
C HIS A 202 3.80 17.76 -1.15
N PHE A 203 3.51 18.38 -0.01
CA PHE A 203 3.59 19.82 0.23
C PHE A 203 4.90 20.26 0.91
N GLY A 204 5.84 19.34 1.11
CA GLY A 204 7.10 19.63 1.76
C GLY A 204 6.99 19.84 3.28
N LYS A 205 5.96 19.29 3.94
CA LYS A 205 5.86 19.27 5.40
C LYS A 205 6.46 17.98 5.93
N VAL A 206 7.23 18.07 7.02
CA VAL A 206 7.82 16.89 7.67
C VAL A 206 6.74 16.09 8.37
N VAL A 207 6.61 14.82 8.00
CA VAL A 207 5.58 13.91 8.54
C VAL A 207 6.17 12.76 9.35
N GLY A 208 7.46 12.52 9.23
CA GLY A 208 8.16 11.45 9.94
C GLY A 208 9.64 11.44 9.60
N PHE A 209 10.32 10.39 10.03
CA PHE A 209 11.76 10.24 9.88
C PHE A 209 12.13 8.80 9.57
N SER A 210 13.25 8.63 8.89
CA SER A 210 13.99 7.37 8.81
C SER A 210 15.33 7.57 9.49
N GLY A 211 15.73 6.61 10.34
CA GLY A 211 16.97 6.66 11.08
C GLY A 211 17.90 5.50 10.75
N ARG A 212 19.07 5.76 10.14
CA ARG A 212 20.11 4.76 9.89
C ARG A 212 21.06 4.69 11.05
N ILE A 213 21.28 3.49 11.59
CA ILE A 213 22.26 3.29 12.68
C ILE A 213 23.67 3.64 12.24
N LEU A 214 24.40 4.28 13.13
CA LEU A 214 25.81 4.60 12.96
C LEU A 214 26.59 3.77 13.97
N SER A 215 27.22 2.67 13.55
CA SER A 215 28.06 1.87 14.46
C SER A 215 29.47 2.44 14.56
N GLN A 216 30.03 2.48 15.75
CA GLN A 216 31.39 2.95 16.02
C GLN A 216 32.42 2.20 15.15
N THR A 217 32.24 0.91 14.94
CA THR A 217 33.06 0.08 14.03
C THR A 217 33.04 0.53 12.56
N GLN A 218 31.97 1.18 12.09
CA GLN A 218 31.88 1.73 10.74
C GLN A 218 32.60 3.08 10.61
N ILE A 219 32.55 3.91 11.67
CA ILE A 219 33.31 5.17 11.73
C ILE A 219 34.79 4.86 11.73
N ASP A 220 35.23 3.86 12.51
CA ASP A 220 36.63 3.48 12.65
C ASP A 220 37.19 2.80 11.40
N ALA A 221 36.38 2.03 10.68
CA ALA A 221 36.79 1.39 9.42
C ALA A 221 36.97 2.41 8.29
N ASP A 222 36.07 3.37 8.16
CA ASP A 222 36.13 4.41 7.12
C ASP A 222 37.22 5.45 7.45
N ASN A 223 37.46 5.77 8.73
CA ASN A 223 38.58 6.62 9.18
C ASN A 223 39.95 5.95 9.00
N LYS A 224 40.07 4.62 9.08
CA LYS A 224 41.33 3.91 8.80
C LYS A 224 41.76 3.94 7.33
N GLN A 225 40.81 4.11 6.41
CA GLN A 225 41.13 4.34 5.00
C GLN A 225 41.65 5.77 4.74
N ILE A 226 41.35 6.73 5.61
CA ILE A 226 41.77 8.14 5.47
C ILE A 226 43.08 8.42 6.23
N ASN A 227 43.37 7.67 7.30
CA ASN A 227 44.55 7.84 8.13
C ASN A 227 45.31 6.51 8.31
N ALA A 228 46.16 6.20 7.37
CA ALA A 228 47.10 5.06 7.47
C ALA A 228 48.22 5.28 8.53
N ASP A 229 48.26 6.41 9.20
CA ASP A 229 49.25 6.73 10.23
C ASP A 229 48.54 7.32 11.46
N ILE A 230 48.27 6.51 12.46
CA ILE A 230 48.38 6.79 13.90
C ILE A 230 47.76 5.59 14.67
N SER A 231 48.64 4.84 15.32
CA SER A 231 48.29 3.82 16.32
C SER A 231 48.03 4.48 17.67
N VAL A 232 46.93 4.20 18.33
CA VAL A 232 46.82 4.15 19.82
C VAL A 232 45.61 3.32 20.27
N ASN A 233 45.87 2.47 21.24
CA ASN A 233 45.00 1.59 22.04
C ASN A 233 43.75 2.25 22.60
N GLN A 234 42.60 1.59 22.45
CA GLN A 234 41.54 1.65 23.49
C GLN A 234 40.77 0.33 23.61
N ARG A 235 41.00 -0.33 24.75
CA ARG A 235 40.14 -1.39 25.28
C ARG A 235 39.12 -0.73 26.22
N SER A 236 37.87 -0.59 25.77
CA SER A 236 36.71 -0.47 26.67
C SER A 236 35.42 -0.49 25.81
N SER A 237 34.64 -1.50 25.95
CA SER A 237 33.17 -1.64 25.81
C SER A 237 32.70 -2.87 25.02
N GLN A 238 33.06 -4.06 25.53
CA GLN A 238 32.51 -5.32 24.99
C GLN A 238 31.03 -5.58 25.34
N ARG A 239 30.40 -4.77 26.20
CA ARG A 239 28.98 -4.93 26.57
C ARG A 239 28.02 -4.09 25.72
N GLU A 240 28.48 -3.00 25.11
CA GLU A 240 27.66 -2.13 24.22
C GLU A 240 27.59 -2.64 22.79
N SER A 241 28.60 -3.38 22.31
CA SER A 241 28.66 -3.96 20.97
C SER A 241 27.60 -5.05 20.72
N ALA A 242 27.16 -5.77 21.76
CA ALA A 242 26.15 -6.83 21.64
C ALA A 242 24.73 -6.25 21.38
N PHE A 243 24.42 -5.04 21.87
CA PHE A 243 23.14 -4.39 21.63
C PHE A 243 23.07 -3.76 20.24
N ALA A 244 24.18 -3.24 19.73
CA ALA A 244 24.30 -2.69 18.39
C ALA A 244 24.22 -3.76 17.28
N ALA A 245 24.71 -4.97 17.56
CA ALA A 245 24.71 -6.08 16.59
C ALA A 245 23.31 -6.64 16.28
N SER A 246 22.30 -6.40 17.14
CA SER A 246 20.91 -6.84 16.95
C SER A 246 19.98 -5.73 16.42
N ALA A 247 20.44 -4.48 16.29
CA ALA A 247 19.62 -3.35 15.88
C ALA A 247 19.46 -3.27 14.36
N ALA A 248 18.22 -3.10 13.88
CA ALA A 248 17.94 -2.91 12.45
C ALA A 248 18.74 -1.73 11.87
N LYS A 249 19.38 -1.94 10.71
CA LYS A 249 20.17 -0.93 9.98
C LYS A 249 19.40 0.37 9.77
N TYR A 250 18.12 0.28 9.40
CA TYR A 250 17.19 1.39 9.29
C TYR A 250 15.95 1.16 10.15
N ILE A 251 15.46 2.23 10.78
CA ILE A 251 14.15 2.27 11.41
C ILE A 251 13.40 3.50 10.90
N ASN A 252 12.09 3.36 10.69
CA ASN A 252 11.22 4.46 10.29
C ASN A 252 10.32 4.88 11.45
N SER A 253 9.77 6.11 11.39
CA SER A 253 8.64 6.51 12.22
C SER A 253 7.52 5.46 12.13
N PRO A 254 6.75 5.21 13.18
CA PRO A 254 5.54 4.38 13.11
C PRO A 254 4.49 5.07 12.24
N GLU A 255 3.42 4.36 11.89
CA GLU A 255 2.22 5.00 11.35
C GLU A 255 1.68 6.03 12.34
N THR A 256 1.36 7.22 11.84
CA THR A 256 0.80 8.32 12.66
C THR A 256 -0.39 8.94 11.93
N PRO A 257 -1.18 9.81 12.56
CA PRO A 257 -2.27 10.51 11.87
C PRO A 257 -1.84 11.35 10.65
N ILE A 258 -0.53 11.67 10.53
CA ILE A 258 0.02 12.46 9.41
C ILE A 258 1.06 11.70 8.58
N PHE A 259 1.36 10.44 8.91
CA PHE A 259 2.36 9.63 8.22
C PHE A 259 1.87 8.22 7.92
N ASN A 260 1.72 7.91 6.65
CA ASN A 260 1.39 6.58 6.16
C ASN A 260 2.48 6.12 5.18
N LYS A 261 3.24 5.09 5.58
CA LYS A 261 4.36 4.55 4.78
C LYS A 261 3.94 4.06 3.41
N SER A 262 2.73 3.51 3.29
CA SER A 262 2.24 2.95 2.04
C SER A 262 1.91 4.00 0.98
N ARG A 263 1.86 5.29 1.35
CA ARG A 263 1.47 6.40 0.48
C ARG A 263 2.61 7.36 0.16
N ILE A 264 3.67 7.39 0.98
CA ILE A 264 4.72 8.40 0.89
C ILE A 264 5.95 7.83 0.18
N LEU A 265 6.34 8.51 -0.90
CA LEU A 265 7.59 8.29 -1.60
C LEU A 265 8.62 9.32 -1.15
N TYR A 266 9.81 8.84 -0.73
CA TYR A 266 10.90 9.71 -0.30
C TYR A 266 11.38 10.59 -1.46
N GLY A 267 11.56 11.87 -1.18
CA GLY A 267 12.02 12.86 -2.15
C GLY A 267 10.96 13.41 -3.11
N PHE A 268 9.77 12.80 -3.18
CA PHE A 268 8.73 13.16 -4.15
C PHE A 268 8.33 14.64 -4.11
N HIS A 269 8.31 15.28 -2.95
CA HIS A 269 7.98 16.71 -2.81
C HIS A 269 8.92 17.63 -3.62
N LYS A 270 10.19 17.24 -3.81
CA LYS A 270 11.17 17.98 -4.62
C LYS A 270 11.22 17.53 -6.07
N THR A 271 10.98 16.25 -6.32
CA THR A 271 11.17 15.64 -7.65
C THR A 271 9.92 15.61 -8.51
N LYS A 272 8.72 15.80 -7.93
CA LYS A 272 7.43 15.78 -8.63
C LYS A 272 7.40 16.63 -9.92
N LYS A 273 7.97 17.82 -9.90
CA LYS A 273 8.02 18.72 -11.06
C LYS A 273 8.83 18.12 -12.22
N TYR A 274 9.97 17.50 -11.91
CA TYR A 274 10.83 16.89 -12.92
C TYR A 274 10.23 15.59 -13.47
N ILE A 275 9.55 14.81 -12.62
CA ILE A 275 8.81 13.62 -13.04
C ILE A 275 7.70 14.02 -14.03
N LEU A 276 6.96 15.09 -13.74
CA LEU A 276 5.89 15.59 -14.59
C LEU A 276 6.43 16.11 -15.93
N GLU A 277 7.54 16.86 -15.91
CA GLU A 277 8.20 17.39 -17.11
C GLU A 277 8.74 16.27 -18.02
N GLN A 278 9.35 15.25 -17.43
CA GLN A 278 9.94 14.12 -18.16
C GLN A 278 8.94 13.00 -18.43
N LYS A 279 7.76 13.02 -17.83
CA LYS A 279 6.75 11.95 -17.83
C LYS A 279 7.29 10.58 -17.44
N SER A 280 8.41 10.55 -16.74
CA SER A 280 9.16 9.37 -16.35
C SER A 280 9.60 9.50 -14.89
N ALA A 281 9.50 8.40 -14.12
CA ALA A 281 9.98 8.32 -12.75
C ALA A 281 11.00 7.18 -12.61
N VAL A 282 12.09 7.44 -11.89
CA VAL A 282 13.08 6.42 -11.50
C VAL A 282 12.81 6.03 -10.06
N LEU A 283 12.53 4.76 -9.81
CA LEU A 283 12.24 4.21 -8.49
C LEU A 283 13.44 3.43 -7.96
N VAL A 284 13.97 3.84 -6.82
CA VAL A 284 15.04 3.16 -6.07
C VAL A 284 14.53 2.65 -4.71
N GLU A 285 15.32 1.82 -4.01
CA GLU A 285 14.87 1.22 -2.74
C GLU A 285 15.09 2.16 -1.55
N GLY A 286 16.28 2.71 -1.39
CA GLY A 286 16.72 3.37 -0.19
C GLY A 286 16.88 4.88 -0.29
N GLN A 287 16.96 5.53 0.87
CA GLN A 287 17.20 6.97 0.97
C GLN A 287 18.60 7.36 0.44
N MET A 288 19.61 6.51 0.68
CA MET A 288 20.98 6.77 0.19
C MET A 288 21.02 6.69 -1.34
N ASP A 289 20.36 5.69 -1.94
CA ASP A 289 20.27 5.55 -3.39
C ASP A 289 19.58 6.74 -4.02
N PHE A 290 18.52 7.21 -3.41
CA PHE A 290 17.82 8.42 -3.82
C PHE A 290 18.74 9.65 -3.77
N LEU A 291 19.40 9.91 -2.64
CA LEU A 291 20.25 11.09 -2.47
C LEU A 291 21.44 11.09 -3.42
N MET A 292 22.07 9.93 -3.60
CA MET A 292 23.19 9.75 -4.52
C MET A 292 22.75 9.93 -5.98
N ALA A 293 21.64 9.33 -6.39
CA ALA A 293 21.08 9.52 -7.73
C ALA A 293 20.66 10.99 -7.97
N TYR A 294 20.01 11.62 -7.00
CA TYR A 294 19.57 13.02 -7.10
C TYR A 294 20.75 13.99 -7.27
N GLN A 295 21.81 13.82 -6.48
CA GLN A 295 23.01 14.67 -6.59
C GLN A 295 23.81 14.41 -7.87
N ASP A 296 23.69 13.22 -8.48
CA ASP A 296 24.29 12.83 -9.76
C ASP A 296 23.50 13.36 -10.98
N GLY A 297 22.40 14.10 -10.71
CA GLY A 297 21.61 14.77 -11.74
C GLY A 297 20.29 14.07 -12.10
N ILE A 298 19.96 12.91 -11.53
CA ILE A 298 18.70 12.22 -11.76
C ILE A 298 17.60 12.90 -10.93
N LYS A 299 17.01 13.96 -11.50
CA LYS A 299 16.05 14.79 -10.76
C LYS A 299 14.63 14.20 -10.67
N ASN A 300 14.31 13.18 -11.49
CA ASN A 300 13.03 12.47 -11.49
C ASN A 300 13.05 11.18 -10.66
N VAL A 301 13.96 11.05 -9.69
CA VAL A 301 14.09 9.88 -8.81
C VAL A 301 13.18 9.98 -7.59
N VAL A 302 12.71 8.82 -7.11
CA VAL A 302 11.98 8.64 -5.83
C VAL A 302 12.40 7.33 -5.16
N ALA A 303 12.20 7.20 -3.84
CA ALA A 303 12.48 5.94 -3.15
C ALA A 303 11.30 5.46 -2.29
N THR A 304 11.20 4.12 -2.10
CA THR A 304 10.21 3.50 -1.20
C THR A 304 10.63 3.52 0.26
N SER A 305 11.88 3.86 0.55
CA SER A 305 12.42 4.07 1.91
C SER A 305 12.29 2.88 2.86
N GLY A 306 12.67 1.70 2.39
CA GLY A 306 12.67 0.47 3.19
C GLY A 306 11.27 -0.13 3.40
N THR A 307 10.31 0.26 2.58
CA THR A 307 9.01 -0.41 2.45
C THR A 307 8.89 -1.05 1.07
N ALA A 308 8.12 -2.12 0.94
CA ALA A 308 7.79 -2.64 -0.39
C ALA A 308 6.98 -1.60 -1.19
N LEU A 309 7.13 -1.60 -2.52
CA LEU A 309 6.27 -0.80 -3.41
C LEU A 309 4.79 -1.17 -3.19
N THR A 310 3.92 -0.16 -3.13
CA THR A 310 2.49 -0.33 -2.89
C THR A 310 1.66 0.18 -4.06
N LEU A 311 0.38 -0.22 -4.12
CA LEU A 311 -0.57 0.34 -5.08
C LEU A 311 -0.77 1.85 -4.90
N ASP A 312 -0.69 2.37 -3.69
CA ASP A 312 -0.85 3.81 -3.43
C ASP A 312 0.38 4.61 -3.90
N HIS A 313 1.59 4.06 -3.78
CA HIS A 313 2.78 4.62 -4.42
C HIS A 313 2.61 4.69 -5.94
N LEU A 314 2.15 3.61 -6.57
CA LEU A 314 1.91 3.56 -8.02
C LEU A 314 0.82 4.53 -8.46
N LYS A 315 -0.29 4.66 -7.72
CA LYS A 315 -1.33 5.66 -7.99
C LYS A 315 -0.78 7.09 -7.95
N THR A 316 0.10 7.38 -6.99
CA THR A 316 0.76 8.68 -6.89
C THR A 316 1.65 8.96 -8.10
N LEU A 317 2.48 8.00 -8.50
CA LEU A 317 3.37 8.15 -9.65
C LEU A 317 2.59 8.21 -10.98
N ARG A 318 1.54 7.39 -11.15
CA ARG A 318 0.76 7.32 -12.42
C ARG A 318 0.11 8.65 -12.82
N ARG A 319 -0.15 9.52 -11.87
CA ARG A 319 -0.71 10.87 -12.11
C ARG A 319 0.29 11.85 -12.70
N VAL A 320 1.58 11.58 -12.54
CA VAL A 320 2.66 12.49 -12.93
C VAL A 320 3.64 11.87 -13.90
N SER A 321 3.56 10.55 -14.16
CA SER A 321 4.44 9.84 -15.09
C SER A 321 3.71 8.77 -15.90
N GLU A 322 4.16 8.56 -17.12
CA GLU A 322 3.72 7.49 -18.02
C GLU A 322 4.70 6.31 -17.97
N GLU A 323 5.97 6.60 -17.70
CA GLU A 323 7.06 5.63 -17.62
C GLU A 323 7.53 5.47 -16.18
N LEU A 324 7.81 4.22 -15.79
CA LEU A 324 8.41 3.88 -14.51
C LEU A 324 9.65 3.00 -14.73
N ILE A 325 10.81 3.51 -14.32
CA ILE A 325 12.09 2.81 -14.39
C ILE A 325 12.42 2.29 -13.01
N LEU A 326 12.45 0.97 -12.87
CA LEU A 326 12.81 0.28 -11.62
C LEU A 326 14.33 0.11 -11.56
N CYS A 327 14.96 0.61 -10.50
CA CYS A 327 16.39 0.48 -10.25
C CYS A 327 16.60 -0.05 -8.83
N PHE A 328 16.69 -1.36 -8.68
CA PHE A 328 16.83 -2.07 -7.42
C PHE A 328 18.25 -2.65 -7.25
N ASP A 329 18.53 -3.06 -6.02
CA ASP A 329 19.81 -3.67 -5.65
C ASP A 329 20.07 -4.95 -6.49
N ASN A 330 21.32 -5.21 -6.82
CA ASN A 330 21.71 -6.36 -7.64
C ASN A 330 22.01 -7.60 -6.78
N ASP A 331 21.26 -7.82 -5.72
CA ASP A 331 21.28 -9.04 -4.91
C ASP A 331 19.97 -9.82 -5.04
N GLU A 332 19.91 -11.03 -4.48
CA GLU A 332 18.73 -11.89 -4.59
C GLU A 332 17.49 -11.24 -3.94
N ALA A 333 17.67 -10.44 -2.89
CA ALA A 333 16.56 -9.71 -2.24
C ALA A 333 16.02 -8.60 -3.14
N GLY A 334 16.91 -7.82 -3.78
CA GLY A 334 16.55 -6.78 -4.74
C GLY A 334 15.91 -7.34 -6.01
N LEU A 335 16.41 -8.48 -6.53
CA LEU A 335 15.78 -9.17 -7.67
C LEU A 335 14.37 -9.64 -7.35
N ASN A 336 14.14 -10.16 -6.14
CA ASN A 336 12.82 -10.55 -5.68
C ASN A 336 11.91 -9.34 -5.44
N ALA A 337 12.46 -8.23 -4.96
CA ALA A 337 11.73 -6.96 -4.81
C ALA A 337 11.35 -6.40 -6.18
N ALA A 338 12.27 -6.42 -7.17
CA ALA A 338 12.00 -6.03 -8.55
C ALA A 338 10.85 -6.83 -9.16
N GLU A 339 10.85 -8.16 -9.02
CA GLU A 339 9.78 -9.00 -9.56
C GLU A 339 8.42 -8.69 -8.91
N ARG A 340 8.37 -8.48 -7.58
CA ARG A 340 7.14 -8.05 -6.91
C ARG A 340 6.67 -6.68 -7.40
N ALA A 341 7.60 -5.73 -7.55
CA ALA A 341 7.31 -4.39 -8.05
C ALA A 341 6.76 -4.43 -9.49
N ILE A 342 7.37 -5.23 -10.37
CA ILE A 342 6.90 -5.43 -11.75
C ILE A 342 5.47 -5.99 -11.76
N ASN A 343 5.21 -7.07 -11.00
CA ASN A 343 3.89 -7.67 -10.96
C ASN A 343 2.80 -6.68 -10.49
N LEU A 344 3.13 -5.83 -9.51
CA LEU A 344 2.23 -4.81 -9.00
C LEU A 344 2.04 -3.66 -10.00
N ALA A 345 3.11 -3.19 -10.62
CA ALA A 345 3.10 -2.04 -11.53
C ALA A 345 2.47 -2.36 -12.90
N THR A 346 2.59 -3.63 -13.37
CA THR A 346 1.94 -4.07 -14.61
C THR A 346 0.42 -3.89 -14.56
N ALA A 347 -0.20 -4.01 -13.38
CA ALA A 347 -1.62 -3.75 -13.19
C ALA A 347 -1.99 -2.26 -13.21
N SER A 348 -1.02 -1.36 -13.16
CA SER A 348 -1.19 0.10 -13.03
C SER A 348 -0.93 0.87 -14.34
N ASP A 349 -0.81 0.17 -15.46
CA ASP A 349 -0.73 0.73 -16.84
C ASP A 349 0.47 1.67 -17.09
N PHE A 350 1.63 1.35 -16.51
CA PHE A 350 2.89 2.04 -16.80
C PHE A 350 3.62 1.43 -17.99
N ASN A 351 4.36 2.27 -18.73
CA ASN A 351 5.48 1.81 -19.54
C ASN A 351 6.64 1.44 -18.60
N LEU A 352 6.79 0.13 -18.33
CA LEU A 352 7.73 -0.35 -17.33
C LEU A 352 9.08 -0.70 -17.94
N LYS A 353 10.12 -0.13 -17.36
CA LYS A 353 11.52 -0.47 -17.65
C LYS A 353 12.24 -0.89 -16.38
N ILE A 354 13.30 -1.63 -16.53
CA ILE A 354 14.18 -2.03 -15.45
C ILE A 354 15.64 -1.74 -15.78
N LEU A 355 16.35 -1.21 -14.81
CA LEU A 355 17.80 -1.02 -14.85
C LEU A 355 18.45 -2.05 -13.92
N MET A 356 19.31 -2.89 -14.48
CA MET A 356 20.14 -3.85 -13.74
C MET A 356 21.58 -3.34 -13.71
N LEU A 357 22.08 -3.06 -12.52
CA LEU A 357 23.43 -2.58 -12.28
C LEU A 357 24.39 -3.77 -12.16
N LYS A 358 24.90 -4.29 -13.31
CA LYS A 358 25.66 -5.56 -13.34
C LYS A 358 26.94 -5.54 -12.51
N ASP A 359 27.64 -4.40 -12.49
CA ASP A 359 28.96 -4.25 -11.88
C ASP A 359 28.95 -3.53 -10.53
N PHE A 360 27.78 -3.14 -10.07
CA PHE A 360 27.56 -2.39 -8.83
C PHE A 360 26.45 -3.03 -8.01
N LYS A 361 26.58 -2.93 -6.69
CA LYS A 361 25.59 -3.48 -5.77
C LYS A 361 24.26 -2.71 -5.84
N ASP A 362 24.36 -1.40 -5.78
CA ASP A 362 23.24 -0.47 -5.67
C ASP A 362 23.56 0.85 -6.42
N PRO A 363 22.54 1.71 -6.67
CA PRO A 363 22.75 3.01 -7.32
C PRO A 363 23.73 3.92 -6.58
N ALA A 364 23.75 3.88 -5.25
CA ALA A 364 24.64 4.72 -4.45
C ALA A 364 26.11 4.34 -4.67
N GLU A 365 26.43 3.04 -4.69
CA GLU A 365 27.79 2.57 -5.00
C GLU A 365 28.21 2.97 -6.41
N MET A 366 27.31 2.85 -7.38
CA MET A 366 27.59 3.25 -8.76
C MET A 366 27.96 4.73 -8.85
N VAL A 367 27.15 5.62 -8.28
CA VAL A 367 27.42 7.07 -8.29
C VAL A 367 28.71 7.39 -7.54
N GLN A 368 28.99 6.70 -6.43
CA GLN A 368 30.22 6.91 -5.67
C GLN A 368 31.48 6.55 -6.46
N LYS A 369 31.45 5.43 -7.19
CA LYS A 369 32.61 4.94 -7.97
C LYS A 369 32.74 5.58 -9.36
N SER A 370 31.61 5.94 -9.96
CA SER A 370 31.54 6.45 -11.34
C SER A 370 30.50 7.58 -11.45
N PRO A 371 30.81 8.80 -10.92
CA PRO A 371 29.90 9.94 -10.99
C PRO A 371 29.50 10.27 -12.44
N GLY A 372 28.22 10.56 -12.67
CA GLY A 372 27.65 10.86 -13.99
C GLY A 372 27.24 9.64 -14.81
N ALA A 373 27.68 8.43 -14.46
CA ALA A 373 27.41 7.24 -15.26
C ALA A 373 25.95 6.73 -15.08
N LEU A 374 25.28 7.05 -13.96
CA LEU A 374 23.94 6.55 -13.70
C LEU A 374 22.91 7.04 -14.75
N ALA A 375 23.02 8.28 -15.20
CA ALA A 375 22.15 8.84 -16.24
C ALA A 375 22.26 8.05 -17.56
N GLU A 376 23.48 7.69 -17.97
CA GLU A 376 23.69 6.89 -19.17
C GLU A 376 23.08 5.48 -19.04
N GLN A 377 23.19 4.88 -17.86
CA GLN A 377 22.60 3.56 -17.60
C GLN A 377 21.06 3.61 -17.57
N ILE A 378 20.47 4.66 -17.00
CA ILE A 378 19.01 4.87 -16.99
C ILE A 378 18.48 4.94 -18.44
N ASN A 379 19.20 5.62 -19.34
CA ASN A 379 18.82 5.66 -20.75
C ASN A 379 18.92 4.29 -21.46
N LYS A 380 19.70 3.36 -20.90
CA LYS A 380 19.84 1.96 -21.37
C LYS A 380 18.88 1.00 -20.65
N ALA A 381 17.98 1.51 -19.79
CA ALA A 381 17.01 0.68 -19.10
C ALA A 381 16.15 -0.12 -20.08
N LYS A 382 15.97 -1.41 -19.78
CA LYS A 382 15.34 -2.38 -20.68
C LYS A 382 13.86 -2.60 -20.34
N PRO A 383 13.03 -3.00 -21.33
CA PRO A 383 11.67 -3.49 -21.05
C PRO A 383 11.69 -4.64 -20.04
N ILE A 384 10.66 -4.76 -19.23
CA ILE A 384 10.57 -5.77 -18.16
C ILE A 384 10.73 -7.23 -18.65
N MET A 385 10.33 -7.54 -19.89
CA MET A 385 10.47 -8.89 -20.42
C MET A 385 11.93 -9.30 -20.59
N GLU A 386 12.84 -8.36 -20.87
CA GLU A 386 14.26 -8.60 -20.91
C GLU A 386 14.81 -9.06 -19.55
N PHE A 387 14.31 -8.47 -18.45
CA PHE A 387 14.64 -8.91 -17.08
C PHE A 387 14.23 -10.36 -16.85
N TYR A 388 13.01 -10.77 -17.28
CA TYR A 388 12.57 -12.15 -17.12
C TYR A 388 13.42 -13.12 -17.96
N PHE A 389 13.79 -12.73 -19.18
CA PHE A 389 14.69 -13.52 -19.99
C PHE A 389 16.09 -13.65 -19.35
N ASP A 390 16.63 -12.52 -18.87
CA ASP A 390 17.93 -12.49 -18.19
C ASP A 390 17.91 -13.33 -16.89
N ARG A 391 16.82 -13.29 -16.13
CA ARG A 391 16.69 -14.02 -14.86
C ARG A 391 16.49 -15.53 -15.04
N TYR A 392 15.62 -15.92 -15.96
CA TYR A 392 15.17 -17.31 -16.05
C TYR A 392 15.83 -18.11 -17.18
N LEU A 393 16.41 -17.47 -18.20
CA LEU A 393 16.96 -18.17 -19.35
C LEU A 393 18.50 -18.14 -19.44
N LYS A 394 19.19 -17.16 -18.83
CA LYS A 394 20.67 -17.05 -18.94
C LYS A 394 21.45 -18.22 -18.34
N ASN A 395 20.97 -18.86 -17.30
CA ASN A 395 21.63 -19.98 -16.64
C ASN A 395 21.29 -21.34 -17.26
N THR A 396 20.45 -21.39 -18.27
CA THR A 396 20.09 -22.59 -19.02
C THR A 396 20.93 -22.61 -20.30
N ASP A 397 22.22 -22.96 -20.19
CA ASP A 397 23.11 -23.15 -21.33
C ASP A 397 22.55 -24.20 -22.29
N LEU A 398 21.80 -23.77 -23.30
CA LEU A 398 21.46 -24.60 -24.46
C LEU A 398 22.72 -25.13 -25.17
N HIS A 399 23.85 -24.40 -25.08
CA HIS A 399 25.15 -24.86 -25.55
C HIS A 399 25.72 -26.09 -24.81
N ARG A 400 25.22 -26.41 -23.60
CA ARG A 400 25.57 -27.66 -22.89
C ARG A 400 24.73 -28.86 -23.34
N LEU A 401 23.63 -28.64 -24.02
CA LEU A 401 22.86 -29.74 -24.63
C LEU A 401 23.49 -30.24 -25.91
N ASP A 402 24.27 -29.42 -26.62
CA ASP A 402 25.02 -29.78 -27.85
C ASP A 402 26.44 -30.30 -27.58
N ALA A 403 26.90 -30.28 -26.34
CA ALA A 403 28.21 -30.80 -25.97
C ALA A 403 28.19 -32.32 -25.75
N ASP A 404 27.81 -33.05 -26.77
CA ASP A 404 27.85 -34.51 -26.84
C ASP A 404 29.27 -35.00 -27.16
N LYS A 405 30.30 -34.59 -26.40
CA LYS A 405 31.68 -35.11 -26.55
C LYS A 405 32.50 -35.24 -25.28
N ARG A 406 31.94 -35.39 -24.07
CA ARG A 406 32.75 -35.86 -22.90
C ARG A 406 31.85 -36.53 -21.82
N GLY A 407 31.94 -37.85 -21.76
CA GLY A 407 31.73 -38.70 -20.58
C GLY A 407 30.30 -38.95 -20.08
N PRO A 408 30.01 -40.20 -19.72
CA PRO A 408 28.71 -40.58 -19.15
C PRO A 408 28.74 -40.34 -17.65
N ASN A 409 28.26 -39.18 -17.18
CA ASN A 409 27.71 -39.14 -15.81
C ASN A 409 26.97 -37.82 -15.50
N THR A 410 25.79 -38.03 -14.91
CA THR A 410 25.05 -37.18 -14.00
C THR A 410 24.28 -35.98 -14.55
N ASN A 411 22.94 -36.03 -14.36
CA ASN A 411 21.96 -34.92 -14.28
C ASN A 411 21.39 -34.30 -15.58
N LYS A 412 21.43 -34.99 -16.72
CA LYS A 412 20.71 -34.52 -17.95
C LYS A 412 19.18 -34.31 -17.69
N ARG A 413 18.55 -35.15 -16.86
CA ARG A 413 17.11 -35.03 -16.54
C ARG A 413 16.77 -33.82 -15.67
N GLY A 414 17.65 -33.43 -14.74
CA GLY A 414 17.45 -32.25 -13.88
C GLY A 414 17.49 -30.93 -14.66
N ASN A 415 18.44 -30.80 -15.60
CA ASN A 415 18.57 -29.59 -16.42
C ASN A 415 17.38 -29.35 -17.36
N ILE A 416 16.82 -30.41 -17.96
CA ILE A 416 15.65 -30.28 -18.85
C ILE A 416 14.40 -29.89 -18.07
N PHE A 417 14.23 -30.45 -16.87
CA PHE A 417 13.08 -30.10 -16.02
C PHE A 417 13.12 -28.64 -15.57
N GLU A 418 14.28 -28.17 -15.15
CA GLU A 418 14.48 -26.76 -14.74
C GLU A 418 14.31 -25.81 -15.92
N PHE A 419 14.86 -26.13 -17.08
CA PHE A 419 14.65 -25.38 -18.32
C PHE A 419 13.16 -25.26 -18.67
N LYS A 420 12.43 -26.38 -18.70
CA LYS A 420 10.98 -26.39 -18.95
C LYS A 420 10.23 -25.54 -17.94
N LYS A 421 10.57 -25.63 -16.66
CA LYS A 421 10.00 -24.79 -15.59
C LYS A 421 10.23 -23.31 -15.86
N ASN A 422 11.46 -22.92 -16.21
CA ASN A 422 11.81 -21.53 -16.47
C ASN A 422 11.12 -20.96 -17.72
N VAL A 423 11.05 -21.74 -18.80
CA VAL A 423 10.28 -21.37 -20.00
C VAL A 423 8.79 -21.15 -19.65
N ARG A 424 8.20 -22.04 -18.86
CA ARG A 424 6.80 -21.87 -18.40
C ARG A 424 6.58 -20.61 -17.56
N ILE A 425 7.53 -20.24 -16.71
CA ILE A 425 7.46 -18.99 -15.95
C ILE A 425 7.43 -17.79 -16.91
N VAL A 426 8.32 -17.76 -17.88
CA VAL A 426 8.39 -16.67 -18.88
C VAL A 426 7.11 -16.64 -19.73
N LEU A 427 6.62 -17.77 -20.19
CA LEU A 427 5.34 -17.87 -20.93
C LEU A 427 4.15 -17.33 -20.12
N ALA A 428 4.11 -17.62 -18.82
CA ALA A 428 3.07 -17.07 -17.93
C ALA A 428 3.14 -15.54 -17.85
N LYS A 429 4.35 -14.96 -17.84
CA LYS A 429 4.54 -13.49 -17.86
C LYS A 429 4.10 -12.89 -19.19
N ILE A 430 4.44 -13.53 -20.33
CA ILE A 430 4.00 -13.11 -21.67
C ILE A 430 2.46 -13.17 -21.76
N LYS A 431 1.85 -14.25 -21.29
CA LYS A 431 0.39 -14.45 -21.30
C LYS A 431 -0.37 -13.33 -20.57
N ASN A 432 0.22 -12.79 -19.50
CA ASN A 432 -0.37 -11.73 -18.68
C ASN A 432 -0.23 -10.32 -19.27
N LEU A 433 0.50 -10.13 -20.37
CA LEU A 433 0.56 -8.84 -21.07
C LEU A 433 -0.83 -8.50 -21.66
N ALA A 434 -1.28 -7.26 -21.50
CA ALA A 434 -2.59 -6.82 -21.98
C ALA A 434 -2.69 -6.82 -23.52
N SER A 435 -1.63 -6.36 -24.21
CA SER A 435 -1.56 -6.25 -25.65
C SER A 435 -1.30 -7.59 -26.34
N ALA A 436 -2.16 -7.98 -27.28
CA ALA A 436 -1.93 -9.15 -28.12
C ALA A 436 -0.70 -9.02 -29.01
N VAL A 437 -0.42 -7.79 -29.49
CA VAL A 437 0.75 -7.48 -30.31
C VAL A 437 2.03 -7.65 -29.51
N GLU A 438 2.06 -7.17 -28.27
CA GLU A 438 3.19 -7.37 -27.37
C GLU A 438 3.40 -8.85 -27.01
N ARG A 439 2.31 -9.59 -26.76
CA ARG A 439 2.40 -11.04 -26.52
C ARG A 439 3.04 -11.77 -27.68
N HIS A 440 2.62 -11.47 -28.93
CA HIS A 440 3.20 -12.08 -30.11
C HIS A 440 4.68 -11.71 -30.28
N TYR A 441 5.04 -10.42 -30.10
CA TYR A 441 6.43 -9.96 -30.18
C TYR A 441 7.32 -10.72 -29.19
N TRP A 442 6.92 -10.81 -27.92
CA TRP A 442 7.73 -11.46 -26.88
C TRP A 442 7.73 -12.99 -27.00
N LEU A 443 6.69 -13.59 -27.56
CA LEU A 443 6.66 -15.02 -27.88
C LEU A 443 7.68 -15.36 -28.97
N LYS A 444 7.74 -14.56 -30.02
CA LYS A 444 8.75 -14.68 -31.09
C LYS A 444 10.16 -14.49 -30.53
N GLU A 445 10.38 -13.51 -29.68
CA GLU A 445 11.67 -13.28 -29.02
C GLU A 445 12.09 -14.45 -28.13
N LEU A 446 11.12 -15.05 -27.40
CA LEU A 446 11.35 -16.27 -26.63
C LEU A 446 11.71 -17.46 -27.53
N SER A 447 11.06 -17.63 -28.67
CA SER A 447 11.37 -18.65 -29.66
C SER A 447 12.81 -18.55 -30.17
N LEU A 448 13.24 -17.33 -30.51
CA LEU A 448 14.61 -17.08 -30.97
C LEU A 448 15.66 -17.44 -29.90
N ARG A 449 15.39 -17.13 -28.64
CA ARG A 449 16.33 -17.38 -27.53
C ARG A 449 16.36 -18.84 -27.09
N THR A 450 15.23 -19.52 -27.11
CA THR A 450 15.10 -20.92 -26.68
C THR A 450 15.30 -21.94 -27.79
N LYS A 451 15.29 -21.51 -29.06
CA LYS A 451 15.28 -22.35 -30.27
C LYS A 451 14.09 -23.34 -30.31
N ILE A 452 13.01 -23.02 -29.60
CA ILE A 452 11.74 -23.75 -29.64
C ILE A 452 10.82 -23.04 -30.64
N GLU A 453 10.18 -23.78 -31.51
CA GLU A 453 9.23 -23.21 -32.49
C GLU A 453 8.13 -22.42 -31.79
N GLU A 454 7.79 -21.25 -32.35
CA GLU A 454 6.77 -20.33 -31.80
C GLU A 454 5.42 -21.06 -31.59
N LYS A 455 5.05 -21.96 -32.50
CA LYS A 455 3.83 -22.74 -32.43
C LYS A 455 3.79 -23.61 -31.15
N VAL A 456 4.89 -24.28 -30.82
CA VAL A 456 5.02 -25.13 -29.62
C VAL A 456 4.93 -24.29 -28.36
N LEU A 457 5.57 -23.10 -28.36
CA LEU A 457 5.50 -22.16 -27.24
C LEU A 457 4.08 -21.61 -27.07
N ALA A 458 3.35 -21.35 -28.15
CA ALA A 458 1.97 -20.89 -28.12
C ALA A 458 1.04 -21.97 -27.53
N GLU A 459 1.19 -23.21 -27.97
CA GLU A 459 0.45 -24.37 -27.43
C GLU A 459 0.72 -24.57 -25.93
N GLU A 460 1.99 -24.47 -25.49
CA GLU A 460 2.36 -24.56 -24.07
C GLU A 460 1.80 -23.36 -23.27
N MET A 461 1.81 -22.15 -23.85
CA MET A 461 1.25 -20.94 -23.23
C MET A 461 -0.27 -21.07 -23.01
N ASP A 462 -1.00 -21.70 -23.94
CA ASP A 462 -2.44 -21.91 -23.81
C ASP A 462 -2.77 -22.89 -22.68
N GLN A 463 -1.93 -23.91 -22.46
CA GLN A 463 -2.08 -24.87 -21.36
C GLN A 463 -1.80 -24.24 -19.98
N ILE A 464 -1.10 -23.12 -19.91
CA ILE A 464 -0.90 -22.39 -18.65
C ILE A 464 -2.25 -21.83 -18.23
N LYS A 465 -2.84 -22.35 -17.16
CA LYS A 465 -4.05 -21.77 -16.55
C LYS A 465 -3.74 -20.32 -16.19
N THR A 466 -4.50 -19.38 -16.74
CA THR A 466 -4.44 -17.98 -16.34
C THR A 466 -4.82 -17.92 -14.87
N ILE A 467 -3.84 -17.66 -14.01
CA ILE A 467 -4.10 -17.47 -12.59
C ILE A 467 -4.75 -16.10 -12.47
N SER A 468 -6.07 -16.08 -12.55
CA SER A 468 -6.89 -14.88 -12.36
C SER A 468 -6.92 -14.38 -10.91
N ASN A 469 -6.12 -14.99 -10.02
CA ASN A 469 -5.91 -14.54 -8.65
C ASN A 469 -4.50 -14.99 -8.23
N PHE A 470 -3.52 -14.11 -8.34
CA PHE A 470 -2.28 -14.25 -7.59
C PHE A 470 -2.58 -14.01 -6.11
N GLN A 471 -3.02 -15.06 -5.41
CA GLN A 471 -2.77 -15.13 -3.98
C GLN A 471 -1.29 -15.47 -3.83
N PHE A 472 -0.52 -14.51 -3.33
CA PHE A 472 0.86 -14.73 -2.96
C PHE A 472 0.93 -15.88 -1.94
N PRO A 473 1.87 -16.83 -2.07
CA PRO A 473 2.23 -17.68 -0.95
C PRO A 473 2.96 -16.80 0.06
N ILE A 474 2.23 -16.29 1.04
CA ILE A 474 2.80 -15.60 2.18
C ILE A 474 3.33 -16.69 3.11
N SER A 475 4.62 -16.99 2.98
CA SER A 475 5.34 -17.66 4.04
C SER A 475 5.66 -16.60 5.09
N ASN A 476 4.87 -16.50 6.12
CA ASN A 476 5.18 -16.28 7.52
C ASN A 476 4.00 -15.64 8.26
N SER A 477 3.69 -16.24 9.38
CA SER A 477 2.47 -16.18 10.16
C SER A 477 2.12 -14.86 10.88
N ASN A 478 2.85 -13.76 10.68
CA ASN A 478 2.58 -12.49 11.39
C ASN A 478 2.14 -11.31 10.51
N THR A 479 2.21 -11.44 9.17
CA THR A 479 1.82 -10.35 8.25
C THR A 479 0.35 -10.46 7.80
N ASN A 480 -0.27 -11.62 7.99
CA ASN A 480 -1.68 -11.85 7.59
C ASN A 480 -2.69 -11.08 8.45
N GLN A 481 -2.35 -10.68 9.69
CA GLN A 481 -3.24 -9.87 10.51
C GLN A 481 -3.28 -8.39 10.10
N LEU A 482 -2.20 -7.86 9.52
CA LEU A 482 -2.12 -6.44 9.13
C LEU A 482 -2.63 -6.17 7.69
N ILE A 483 -2.48 -7.12 6.77
CA ILE A 483 -2.94 -6.98 5.37
C ILE A 483 -4.46 -7.19 5.26
N ASN A 484 -5.04 -8.08 6.08
CA ASN A 484 -6.49 -8.26 6.14
C ASN A 484 -7.22 -7.11 6.83
N GLN A 485 -6.53 -6.25 7.58
CA GLN A 485 -7.14 -5.08 8.22
C GLN A 485 -7.24 -3.84 7.31
N SER A 486 -6.50 -3.77 6.20
CA SER A 486 -6.47 -2.55 5.37
C SER A 486 -7.16 -2.62 4.01
N THR A 487 -7.53 -3.82 3.51
CA THR A 487 -8.12 -3.94 2.15
C THR A 487 -9.39 -4.77 2.05
N ASN A 488 -9.83 -5.49 3.11
CA ASN A 488 -11.04 -6.30 3.10
C ASN A 488 -11.95 -6.16 4.34
N GLN A 489 -11.91 -5.04 5.06
CA GLN A 489 -12.83 -4.74 6.14
C GLN A 489 -13.87 -3.70 5.73
N LEU A 490 -14.60 -3.90 4.63
CA LEU A 490 -15.77 -3.05 4.45
C LEU A 490 -17.05 -3.86 4.64
N PHE A 491 -17.19 -5.05 4.10
CA PHE A 491 -18.42 -5.83 4.29
C PHE A 491 -18.17 -7.32 4.10
N SER A 492 -18.71 -8.17 4.98
CA SER A 492 -18.75 -9.62 4.77
C SER A 492 -19.64 -9.94 3.55
N ARG A 493 -19.49 -11.14 2.99
CA ARG A 493 -20.35 -11.56 1.88
C ARG A 493 -21.84 -11.52 2.25
N ARG A 494 -22.16 -11.85 3.50
CA ARG A 494 -23.52 -11.78 4.05
C ARG A 494 -24.03 -10.33 4.12
N GLU A 495 -23.19 -9.38 4.51
CA GLU A 495 -23.52 -7.95 4.51
C GLU A 495 -23.77 -7.38 3.11
N LEU A 496 -22.95 -7.78 2.12
CA LEU A 496 -23.16 -7.37 0.72
C LEU A 496 -24.48 -7.90 0.16
N ILE A 497 -24.85 -9.15 0.49
CA ILE A 497 -26.14 -9.74 0.11
C ILE A 497 -27.29 -8.99 0.78
N ALA A 498 -27.19 -8.68 2.08
CA ALA A 498 -28.19 -7.93 2.82
C ALA A 498 -28.39 -6.52 2.24
N GLN A 499 -27.30 -5.84 1.90
CA GLN A 499 -27.32 -4.54 1.23
C GLN A 499 -28.09 -4.58 -0.08
N ARG A 500 -27.83 -5.62 -0.90
CA ARG A 500 -28.48 -5.80 -2.18
C ARG A 500 -29.96 -6.11 -2.03
N LEU A 501 -30.34 -6.99 -1.10
CA LEU A 501 -31.73 -7.33 -0.81
C LEU A 501 -32.54 -6.09 -0.38
N ILE A 502 -32.04 -5.29 0.55
CA ILE A 502 -32.71 -4.06 0.99
C ILE A 502 -32.83 -3.05 -0.18
N SER A 503 -31.79 -2.97 -1.04
CA SER A 503 -31.87 -2.14 -2.24
C SER A 503 -33.01 -2.58 -3.18
N LEU A 504 -33.21 -3.89 -3.39
CA LEU A 504 -34.28 -4.43 -4.22
C LEU A 504 -35.66 -4.22 -3.59
N VAL A 505 -35.81 -4.31 -2.25
CA VAL A 505 -37.06 -3.94 -1.54
C VAL A 505 -37.39 -2.46 -1.70
N ASN A 506 -36.39 -1.57 -1.74
CA ASN A 506 -36.63 -0.15 -1.98
C ASN A 506 -37.11 0.11 -3.43
N ILE A 507 -36.70 -0.72 -4.39
CA ILE A 507 -37.16 -0.65 -5.79
C ILE A 507 -38.57 -1.24 -5.94
N LYS A 508 -38.84 -2.40 -5.33
CA LYS A 508 -40.13 -3.10 -5.41
C LYS A 508 -40.60 -3.52 -4.03
N LYS A 509 -41.60 -2.79 -3.49
CA LYS A 509 -42.12 -3.01 -2.13
C LYS A 509 -42.77 -4.39 -1.90
N ASP A 510 -43.19 -5.07 -2.96
CA ASP A 510 -43.79 -6.41 -2.89
C ASP A 510 -42.83 -7.46 -2.29
N PHE A 511 -41.51 -7.22 -2.33
CA PHE A 511 -40.52 -8.10 -1.72
C PHE A 511 -40.41 -7.99 -0.21
N GLN A 512 -41.07 -6.99 0.41
CA GLN A 512 -41.00 -6.75 1.85
C GLN A 512 -41.53 -7.95 2.67
N ALA A 513 -42.61 -8.58 2.25
CA ALA A 513 -43.15 -9.75 2.94
C ALA A 513 -42.20 -10.92 2.95
N GLN A 514 -41.56 -11.18 1.81
CA GLN A 514 -40.62 -12.30 1.64
C GLN A 514 -39.32 -12.11 2.44
N ILE A 515 -38.72 -10.90 2.46
CA ILE A 515 -37.52 -10.66 3.26
C ILE A 515 -37.79 -10.71 4.77
N ASN A 516 -39.01 -10.40 5.23
CA ASN A 516 -39.39 -10.55 6.63
C ASN A 516 -39.25 -11.99 7.14
N GLU A 517 -39.56 -13.00 6.32
CA GLU A 517 -39.34 -14.41 6.66
C GLU A 517 -37.88 -14.76 6.86
N TYR A 518 -36.99 -14.01 6.22
CA TYR A 518 -35.53 -14.15 6.30
C TYR A 518 -34.85 -13.15 7.23
N ALA A 519 -35.61 -12.34 7.97
CA ALA A 519 -35.09 -11.28 8.83
C ALA A 519 -34.04 -11.76 9.84
N ASN A 520 -34.21 -12.97 10.39
CA ASN A 520 -33.29 -13.61 11.33
C ASN A 520 -31.90 -13.96 10.70
N TYR A 521 -31.81 -14.00 9.39
CA TYR A 521 -30.55 -14.23 8.68
C TYR A 521 -29.83 -12.94 8.30
N LEU A 522 -30.46 -11.76 8.46
CA LEU A 522 -29.81 -10.48 8.22
C LEU A 522 -28.76 -10.19 9.32
N PRO A 523 -27.61 -9.58 8.98
CA PRO A 523 -26.73 -9.00 9.99
C PRO A 523 -27.46 -7.91 10.78
N LEU A 524 -27.07 -7.71 12.04
CA LEU A 524 -27.82 -6.85 12.98
C LEU A 524 -27.99 -5.40 12.46
N ASP A 525 -26.91 -4.83 11.92
CA ASP A 525 -26.92 -3.48 11.33
C ASP A 525 -27.93 -3.36 10.18
N TYR A 526 -27.99 -4.36 9.31
CA TYR A 526 -28.89 -4.40 8.16
C TYR A 526 -30.33 -4.71 8.56
N LEU A 527 -30.53 -5.46 9.62
CA LEU A 527 -31.87 -5.62 10.22
C LEU A 527 -32.40 -4.29 10.73
N MET A 528 -31.57 -3.47 11.38
CA MET A 528 -31.95 -2.13 11.84
C MET A 528 -32.28 -1.20 10.67
N ILE A 529 -31.47 -1.23 9.60
CA ILE A 529 -31.71 -0.46 8.37
C ILE A 529 -33.00 -0.91 7.69
N PHE A 530 -33.24 -2.21 7.60
CA PHE A 530 -34.46 -2.77 7.03
C PHE A 530 -35.70 -2.31 7.80
N LYS A 531 -35.67 -2.39 9.13
CA LYS A 531 -36.76 -1.89 9.99
C LYS A 531 -36.96 -0.38 9.90
N ASN A 532 -35.89 0.41 9.75
CA ASN A 532 -36.01 1.83 9.46
C ASN A 532 -36.78 2.08 8.15
N THR A 533 -36.46 1.32 7.11
CA THR A 533 -37.05 1.48 5.78
C THR A 533 -38.51 1.04 5.74
N THR A 534 -38.90 0.00 6.50
CA THR A 534 -40.21 -0.65 6.44
C THR A 534 -41.16 -0.20 7.55
N GLU A 535 -40.64 0.05 8.75
CA GLU A 535 -41.40 0.35 9.97
C GLU A 535 -41.20 1.80 10.47
N GLY A 536 -40.29 2.57 9.85
CA GLY A 536 -40.00 3.95 10.22
C GLY A 536 -39.22 4.12 11.52
N ILE A 537 -38.54 3.08 12.01
CA ILE A 537 -37.71 3.13 13.22
C ILE A 537 -36.54 4.11 13.02
N LYS A 538 -36.38 5.12 13.87
CA LYS A 538 -35.32 6.11 13.76
C LYS A 538 -33.93 5.49 14.03
N LEU A 539 -32.97 5.73 13.13
CA LEU A 539 -31.57 5.42 13.33
C LEU A 539 -30.86 6.60 13.99
N ASN A 540 -30.12 6.35 15.06
CA ASN A 540 -29.35 7.37 15.79
C ASN A 540 -27.82 7.22 15.55
N ASP A 541 -27.39 6.12 14.95
CA ASP A 541 -25.99 5.86 14.62
C ASP A 541 -25.67 6.44 13.24
N GLU A 542 -24.70 7.37 13.19
CA GLU A 542 -24.27 8.05 11.97
C GLU A 542 -23.75 7.03 10.92
N ARG A 543 -23.13 5.94 11.36
CA ARG A 543 -22.65 4.86 10.49
C ARG A 543 -23.83 4.16 9.79
N LEU A 544 -24.90 3.86 10.50
CA LEU A 544 -26.10 3.23 9.95
C LEU A 544 -26.87 4.17 9.01
N ILE A 545 -26.90 5.46 9.33
CA ILE A 545 -27.49 6.50 8.47
C ILE A 545 -26.71 6.59 7.14
N ASN A 546 -25.40 6.61 7.19
CA ASN A 546 -24.56 6.60 5.98
C ASN A 546 -24.77 5.34 5.14
N LEU A 547 -24.89 4.17 5.77
CA LEU A 547 -25.16 2.91 5.11
C LEU A 547 -26.55 2.88 4.45
N LEU A 548 -27.57 3.39 5.13
CA LEU A 548 -28.90 3.58 4.57
C LEU A 548 -28.88 4.50 3.33
N ASN A 549 -28.16 5.62 3.40
CA ASN A 549 -28.00 6.54 2.27
C ASN A 549 -27.35 5.85 1.05
N ILE A 550 -26.36 4.99 1.27
CA ILE A 550 -25.72 4.20 0.20
C ILE A 550 -26.73 3.24 -0.45
N ILE A 551 -27.52 2.53 0.36
CA ILE A 551 -28.53 1.58 -0.14
C ILE A 551 -29.60 2.32 -0.95
N GLN A 552 -30.08 3.46 -0.48
CA GLN A 552 -31.07 4.28 -1.18
C GLN A 552 -30.52 4.88 -2.48
N LEU A 553 -29.24 5.28 -2.49
CA LEU A 553 -28.57 5.76 -3.70
C LEU A 553 -28.51 4.66 -4.77
N ARG A 554 -28.19 3.44 -4.37
CA ARG A 554 -28.20 2.27 -5.27
C ARG A 554 -29.58 1.99 -5.84
N SER A 555 -30.60 1.99 -4.98
CA SER A 555 -32.01 1.77 -5.40
C SER A 555 -32.46 2.78 -6.45
N SER A 556 -32.09 4.06 -6.28
CA SER A 556 -32.46 5.11 -7.23
C SER A 556 -31.71 5.03 -8.58
N LEU A 557 -30.50 4.44 -8.60
CA LEU A 557 -29.76 4.20 -9.83
C LEU A 557 -30.42 3.11 -10.68
N GLU A 558 -30.85 2.04 -10.04
CA GLU A 558 -31.27 0.81 -10.71
C GLU A 558 -32.75 0.78 -11.06
N SER A 559 -33.58 1.61 -10.40
CA SER A 559 -35.02 1.67 -10.63
C SER A 559 -35.45 1.99 -12.08
N SER A 560 -34.58 2.57 -12.88
CA SER A 560 -34.86 2.99 -14.28
C SER A 560 -34.35 2.01 -15.34
N VAL A 561 -33.65 0.93 -14.97
CA VAL A 561 -32.86 0.11 -15.93
C VAL A 561 -33.18 -1.39 -15.86
N LEU A 562 -33.84 -1.87 -14.80
CA LEU A 562 -33.97 -3.30 -14.57
C LEU A 562 -35.32 -3.88 -15.05
N ASP A 563 -35.25 -5.05 -15.69
CA ASP A 563 -36.37 -5.90 -16.09
C ASP A 563 -36.98 -6.59 -14.86
N GLU A 564 -38.31 -6.56 -14.70
CA GLU A 564 -39.02 -7.09 -13.53
C GLU A 564 -38.75 -8.56 -13.25
N GLU A 565 -38.67 -9.39 -14.29
CA GLU A 565 -38.45 -10.83 -14.16
C GLU A 565 -37.04 -11.14 -13.63
N LYS A 566 -36.05 -10.41 -14.11
CA LYS A 566 -34.67 -10.51 -13.66
C LYS A 566 -34.51 -10.07 -12.20
N ILE A 567 -35.20 -8.99 -11.78
CA ILE A 567 -35.21 -8.55 -10.39
C ILE A 567 -35.74 -9.65 -9.47
N LYS A 568 -36.84 -10.30 -9.85
CA LYS A 568 -37.46 -11.36 -9.04
C LYS A 568 -36.53 -12.57 -8.91
N GLN A 569 -35.91 -13.01 -10.00
CA GLN A 569 -34.95 -14.14 -9.97
C GLN A 569 -33.72 -13.79 -9.12
N GLU A 570 -33.15 -12.59 -9.28
CA GLU A 570 -32.03 -12.11 -8.46
C GLU A 570 -32.40 -12.09 -6.97
N PHE A 571 -33.59 -11.59 -6.63
CA PHE A 571 -34.05 -11.46 -5.26
C PHE A 571 -34.17 -12.84 -4.57
N LEU A 572 -34.78 -13.81 -5.21
CA LEU A 572 -34.94 -15.18 -4.69
C LEU A 572 -33.58 -15.87 -4.48
N GLU A 573 -32.67 -15.74 -5.44
CA GLU A 573 -31.33 -16.30 -5.31
C GLU A 573 -30.54 -15.64 -4.17
N LEU A 574 -30.67 -14.34 -3.98
CA LEU A 574 -30.03 -13.64 -2.87
C LEU A 574 -30.60 -14.03 -1.49
N LEU A 575 -31.90 -14.31 -1.35
CA LEU A 575 -32.47 -14.84 -0.11
C LEU A 575 -31.87 -16.21 0.25
N ARG A 576 -31.74 -17.10 -0.75
CA ARG A 576 -31.08 -18.40 -0.61
C ARG A 576 -29.61 -18.25 -0.17
N GLN A 577 -28.87 -17.36 -0.84
CA GLN A 577 -27.47 -17.08 -0.50
C GLN A 577 -27.33 -16.47 0.91
N LEU A 578 -28.22 -15.58 1.33
CA LEU A 578 -28.22 -15.00 2.67
C LEU A 578 -28.29 -16.10 3.75
N LYS A 579 -29.23 -17.04 3.59
CA LYS A 579 -29.37 -18.18 4.50
C LYS A 579 -28.14 -19.07 4.52
N ILE A 580 -27.56 -19.36 3.35
CA ILE A 580 -26.34 -20.18 3.24
C ILE A 580 -25.15 -19.50 3.95
N GLU A 581 -24.94 -18.21 3.75
CA GLU A 581 -23.81 -17.51 4.38
C GLU A 581 -24.01 -17.43 5.91
N TYR A 582 -25.21 -17.17 6.42
CA TYR A 582 -25.51 -17.24 7.85
C TYR A 582 -25.19 -18.62 8.44
N LEU A 583 -25.63 -19.70 7.81
CA LEU A 583 -25.35 -21.06 8.27
C LEU A 583 -23.85 -21.41 8.22
N LYS A 584 -23.12 -20.89 7.24
CA LYS A 584 -21.64 -21.06 7.19
C LYS A 584 -20.94 -20.35 8.34
N GLU A 585 -21.33 -19.10 8.65
CA GLU A 585 -20.81 -18.34 9.78
C GLU A 585 -21.11 -19.08 11.08
N ARG A 586 -22.36 -19.53 11.30
CA ARG A 586 -22.75 -20.29 12.48
C ARG A 586 -21.97 -21.59 12.63
N ARG A 587 -21.77 -22.33 11.54
CA ARG A 587 -20.94 -23.55 11.55
C ARG A 587 -19.49 -23.27 11.94
N GLN A 588 -18.94 -22.12 11.56
CA GLN A 588 -17.58 -21.73 11.95
C GLN A 588 -17.48 -21.37 13.43
N GLU A 589 -18.46 -20.66 13.98
CA GLU A 589 -18.58 -20.39 15.40
C GLU A 589 -18.65 -21.69 16.21
N LEU A 590 -19.51 -22.63 15.80
CA LEU A 590 -19.66 -23.93 16.45
C LEU A 590 -18.37 -24.74 16.44
N ARG A 591 -17.54 -24.66 15.38
CA ARG A 591 -16.21 -25.27 15.36
C ARG A 591 -15.29 -24.70 16.43
N SER A 592 -15.35 -23.40 16.69
CA SER A 592 -14.56 -22.75 17.74
C SER A 592 -15.04 -23.20 19.13
N LEU A 593 -16.35 -23.30 19.31
CA LEU A 593 -16.96 -23.78 20.57
C LEU A 593 -16.68 -25.27 20.84
N ILE A 594 -16.61 -26.11 19.80
CA ILE A 594 -16.21 -27.52 19.92
C ILE A 594 -14.78 -27.60 20.46
N ARG A 595 -13.82 -26.86 19.86
CA ARG A 595 -12.43 -26.86 20.32
C ARG A 595 -12.31 -26.38 21.77
N GLU A 596 -13.03 -25.31 22.12
CA GLU A 596 -13.04 -24.80 23.50
C GLU A 596 -13.60 -25.84 24.50
N ALA A 597 -14.68 -26.54 24.15
CA ALA A 597 -15.27 -27.56 24.99
C ALA A 597 -14.36 -28.80 25.12
N GLU A 598 -13.63 -29.19 24.06
CA GLU A 598 -12.62 -30.25 24.07
C GLU A 598 -11.43 -29.88 24.97
N GLU A 599 -10.92 -28.63 24.89
CA GLU A 599 -9.80 -28.15 25.70
C GLU A 599 -10.14 -28.07 27.20
N ILE A 600 -11.40 -27.76 27.54
CA ILE A 600 -11.88 -27.65 28.94
C ILE A 600 -12.34 -29.02 29.48
N GLY A 601 -12.62 -30.01 28.62
CA GLY A 601 -13.14 -31.33 29.00
C GLY A 601 -14.62 -31.32 29.38
N ASP A 602 -15.41 -30.35 28.89
CA ASP A 602 -16.86 -30.23 29.17
C ASP A 602 -17.67 -31.12 28.20
N GLU A 603 -17.89 -32.36 28.56
CA GLU A 603 -18.60 -33.36 27.74
C GLU A 603 -20.07 -32.98 27.48
N ILE A 604 -20.74 -32.24 28.38
CA ILE A 604 -22.14 -31.83 28.22
C ILE A 604 -22.23 -30.73 27.16
N LYS A 605 -21.36 -29.72 27.27
CA LYS A 605 -21.26 -28.62 26.29
C LYS A 605 -20.85 -29.18 24.91
N LEU A 606 -19.86 -30.08 24.89
CA LEU A 606 -19.38 -30.71 23.65
C LEU A 606 -20.49 -31.48 22.93
N SER A 607 -21.25 -32.31 23.63
CA SER A 607 -22.38 -33.07 23.05
C SER A 607 -23.46 -32.17 22.47
N SER A 608 -23.82 -31.10 23.17
CA SER A 608 -24.81 -30.12 22.73
C SER A 608 -24.35 -29.37 21.46
N VAL A 609 -23.10 -28.91 21.44
CA VAL A 609 -22.55 -28.14 20.32
C VAL A 609 -22.34 -29.02 19.09
N LEU A 610 -21.95 -30.28 19.25
CA LEU A 610 -21.85 -31.25 18.14
C LEU A 610 -23.21 -31.57 17.50
N LYS A 611 -24.29 -31.65 18.30
CA LYS A 611 -25.63 -31.81 17.79
C LYS A 611 -26.05 -30.64 16.91
N GLU A 612 -25.87 -29.39 17.39
CA GLU A 612 -26.17 -28.18 16.62
C GLU A 612 -25.30 -28.09 15.36
N PHE A 613 -24.02 -28.43 15.44
CA PHE A 613 -23.11 -28.47 14.27
C PHE A 613 -23.61 -29.41 13.16
N ASN A 614 -24.10 -30.57 13.54
CA ASN A 614 -24.64 -31.53 12.58
C ASN A 614 -25.96 -31.05 11.95
N GLU A 615 -26.86 -30.44 12.75
CA GLU A 615 -28.11 -29.82 12.26
C GLU A 615 -27.82 -28.67 11.27
N VAL A 616 -26.91 -27.78 11.60
CA VAL A 616 -26.48 -26.69 10.71
C VAL A 616 -25.84 -27.22 9.42
N SER A 617 -25.02 -28.27 9.53
CA SER A 617 -24.39 -28.89 8.36
C SER A 617 -25.39 -29.56 7.41
N LYS A 618 -26.42 -30.20 7.96
CA LYS A 618 -27.54 -30.78 7.20
C LYS A 618 -28.38 -29.69 6.52
N SER A 619 -28.71 -28.63 7.23
CA SER A 619 -29.45 -27.47 6.69
C SER A 619 -28.72 -26.78 5.53
N ILE A 620 -27.38 -26.70 5.56
CA ILE A 620 -26.58 -26.17 4.42
C ILE A 620 -26.75 -27.07 3.17
N GLN A 621 -26.81 -28.41 3.33
CA GLN A 621 -26.99 -29.31 2.21
C GLN A 621 -28.43 -29.22 1.65
N GLU A 622 -29.42 -29.18 2.50
CA GLU A 622 -30.84 -29.05 2.11
C GLU A 622 -31.11 -27.77 1.32
N VAL A 623 -30.58 -26.62 1.78
CA VAL A 623 -30.73 -25.34 1.06
C VAL A 623 -30.00 -25.35 -0.29
N LYS A 624 -28.93 -26.12 -0.46
CA LYS A 624 -28.21 -26.24 -1.74
C LYS A 624 -28.96 -27.14 -2.76
N THR A 625 -29.73 -28.09 -2.30
CA THR A 625 -30.42 -29.10 -3.14
C THR A 625 -31.89 -28.79 -3.40
N SER A 626 -32.49 -27.84 -2.68
CA SER A 626 -33.85 -27.39 -2.95
C SER A 626 -33.86 -26.45 -4.17
N ASP A 627 -34.50 -26.90 -5.25
CA ASP A 627 -34.96 -26.01 -6.34
C ASP A 627 -36.11 -25.16 -5.80
N LEU A 628 -35.95 -23.84 -5.90
CA LEU A 628 -36.99 -22.86 -5.59
C LEU A 628 -37.89 -22.62 -6.78
#